data_cb61f29d0a5b9384d8afe19df7d3a609
#
_entry.id   cb61f29d0a5b9384d8afe19df7d3a609
#
_cell.length_a   1.000
_cell.length_b   1.000
_cell.length_c   1.000
_cell.angle_alpha   90.00
_cell.angle_beta   90.00
_cell.angle_gamma   90.00
#
_symmetry.space_group_name_H-M   'P 1'
#
loop_
_entity.id
_entity.type
_entity.pdbx_description
1 polymer ?
#
loop_
_entity_poly.entity_id
_entity_poly.type
_entity_poly.pdbx_seq_one_letter_code
_entity_poly.pdbx_strand_id
1 'polypeptide(L)'
;MSHFSCIARDSQSAARAGVLATDHGEVLTPIFMPVGTVGSVKGVYHRDLLSDIKAQIILGNTYHLYLRPGLDTLRKAGGLHKFEHWDRPILTDSGGFQVFSLAPIRKLTEEGCKFSSHIDGSKHIFTPENNVDTQRIIGADIIMALDECCPGDADYRYAAKSLKLTQGWLERFAAHFDQTEPLYGYSQTMFPIIQGCVYPDLREKAVEHALKLDNENRGGYAVGGLAVGEPTEKMYEMLEVTCPLLPQDKPRYLMGVGTPANILEGIARGIDMFDCVMPTRNGRNGMLFTWDGVMNMRNAKWTDDFGPLDPLGTSFVDSYYTRAYIHLLFIAKEMFAAMVATEHNLAFYLDLVRVAREHIVAGDFLPWKNAVVPKLMQRL
;
A
#
# COMPACT_ATOMS: atom_id res chain seq x y z
N MET A 1 16.70 -4.71 -13.12
CA MET A 1 16.60 -4.97 -11.66
C MET A 1 16.19 -3.69 -10.97
N SER A 2 15.30 -3.76 -9.99
CA SER A 2 14.93 -2.56 -9.23
C SER A 2 16.14 -2.07 -8.42
N HIS A 3 16.39 -0.78 -8.45
CA HIS A 3 17.47 -0.15 -7.70
C HIS A 3 16.92 1.04 -6.92
N PHE A 4 17.27 1.11 -5.63
CA PHE A 4 16.86 2.22 -4.77
C PHE A 4 18.06 3.11 -4.45
N SER A 5 17.90 4.40 -4.68
CA SER A 5 18.90 5.42 -4.36
C SER A 5 18.31 6.43 -3.38
N CYS A 6 18.86 6.52 -2.17
CA CYS A 6 18.50 7.56 -1.22
C CYS A 6 19.24 8.87 -1.60
N ILE A 7 18.49 9.94 -1.90
CA ILE A 7 19.05 11.22 -2.37
C ILE A 7 19.10 12.29 -1.30
N ALA A 8 18.25 12.22 -0.27
CA ALA A 8 18.25 13.15 0.85
C ALA A 8 17.75 12.46 2.14
N ARG A 9 18.17 12.99 3.29
CA ARG A 9 17.74 12.55 4.63
C ARG A 9 17.44 13.77 5.48
N ASP A 10 16.39 13.69 6.27
CA ASP A 10 16.13 14.67 7.31
C ASP A 10 17.12 14.50 8.47
N SER A 11 17.68 15.59 8.97
CA SER A 11 18.67 15.54 10.05
C SER A 11 18.06 15.33 11.44
N GLN A 12 16.75 15.50 11.58
CA GLN A 12 16.03 15.48 12.86
C GLN A 12 15.12 14.25 13.01
N SER A 13 14.99 13.43 11.95
CA SER A 13 14.17 12.22 11.95
C SER A 13 14.78 11.14 11.07
N ALA A 14 14.13 9.99 10.96
CA ALA A 14 14.55 8.92 10.05
C ALA A 14 13.98 9.10 8.62
N ALA A 15 13.32 10.21 8.33
CA ALA A 15 12.72 10.49 7.03
C ALA A 15 13.79 10.59 5.94
N ARG A 16 13.50 10.01 4.78
CA ARG A 16 14.39 9.99 3.63
C ARG A 16 13.64 10.15 2.32
N ALA A 17 14.27 10.80 1.37
CA ALA A 17 13.80 10.90 0.00
C ALA A 17 14.69 10.07 -0.91
N GLY A 18 14.10 9.24 -1.77
CA GLY A 18 14.82 8.36 -2.67
C GLY A 18 14.18 8.25 -4.04
N VAL A 19 14.77 7.41 -4.87
CA VAL A 19 14.26 7.00 -6.19
C VAL A 19 14.34 5.48 -6.26
N LEU A 20 13.23 4.83 -6.55
CA LEU A 20 13.15 3.40 -6.83
C LEU A 20 12.97 3.24 -8.34
N ALA A 21 13.96 2.67 -9.02
CA ALA A 21 13.89 2.38 -10.45
C ALA A 21 13.30 0.98 -10.69
N THR A 22 12.42 0.87 -11.68
CA THR A 22 11.89 -0.39 -12.23
C THR A 22 11.96 -0.35 -13.75
N ASP A 23 11.67 -1.45 -14.42
CA ASP A 23 11.65 -1.48 -15.90
C ASP A 23 10.46 -0.69 -16.48
N HIS A 24 9.42 -0.38 -15.68
CA HIS A 24 8.30 0.48 -16.08
C HIS A 24 8.42 1.94 -15.57
N GLY A 25 9.59 2.33 -15.08
CA GLY A 25 9.89 3.70 -14.70
C GLY A 25 10.34 3.89 -13.26
N GLU A 26 10.56 5.16 -12.91
CA GLU A 26 11.02 5.56 -11.59
C GLU A 26 9.87 5.93 -10.66
N VAL A 27 10.04 5.61 -9.39
CA VAL A 27 9.14 5.97 -8.29
C VAL A 27 9.88 6.84 -7.30
N LEU A 28 9.42 8.07 -7.14
CA LEU A 28 9.98 9.03 -6.18
C LEU A 28 9.41 8.77 -4.79
N THR A 29 10.25 8.44 -3.82
CA THR A 29 9.82 8.18 -2.44
C THR A 29 10.06 9.40 -1.53
N PRO A 30 9.24 9.60 -0.47
CA PRO A 30 8.08 8.79 -0.08
C PRO A 30 6.98 8.76 -1.13
N ILE A 31 6.23 7.63 -1.23
CA ILE A 31 5.16 7.47 -2.20
C ILE A 31 3.94 6.77 -1.57
N PHE A 32 2.76 7.17 -2.01
CA PHE A 32 1.51 6.46 -1.76
C PHE A 32 1.06 5.73 -3.04
N MET A 33 0.68 4.46 -2.91
CA MET A 33 0.24 3.61 -4.02
C MET A 33 -1.28 3.49 -4.01
N PRO A 34 -2.01 4.06 -4.99
CA PRO A 34 -3.44 3.80 -5.16
C PRO A 34 -3.73 2.31 -5.34
N VAL A 35 -4.77 1.81 -4.65
CA VAL A 35 -5.11 0.38 -4.66
C VAL A 35 -6.04 0.06 -5.82
N GLY A 36 -5.54 -0.69 -6.79
CA GLY A 36 -6.25 -1.24 -7.95
C GLY A 36 -6.61 -2.72 -7.77
N THR A 37 -7.56 -3.04 -6.88
CA THR A 37 -7.87 -4.40 -6.38
C THR A 37 -8.00 -5.47 -7.48
N VAL A 38 -8.70 -5.18 -8.57
CA VAL A 38 -8.96 -6.11 -9.69
C VAL A 38 -8.58 -5.47 -11.03
N GLY A 39 -7.36 -4.89 -11.09
CA GLY A 39 -6.91 -4.15 -12.27
C GLY A 39 -7.67 -2.83 -12.46
N SER A 40 -8.11 -2.21 -11.38
CA SER A 40 -8.80 -0.92 -11.44
C SER A 40 -8.79 -0.22 -10.09
N VAL A 41 -8.36 1.03 -10.04
CA VAL A 41 -8.58 1.93 -8.92
C VAL A 41 -10.03 2.41 -8.95
N LYS A 42 -10.78 2.10 -7.89
CA LYS A 42 -12.24 2.27 -7.87
C LYS A 42 -12.66 3.72 -8.08
N GLY A 43 -13.47 3.95 -9.11
CA GLY A 43 -14.12 5.26 -9.37
C GLY A 43 -13.23 6.28 -10.07
N VAL A 44 -12.07 5.89 -10.58
CA VAL A 44 -11.14 6.78 -11.29
C VAL A 44 -10.69 6.16 -12.60
N TYR A 45 -10.62 6.95 -13.67
CA TYR A 45 -10.04 6.52 -14.93
C TYR A 45 -8.51 6.47 -14.86
N HIS A 46 -7.87 5.52 -15.56
CA HIS A 46 -6.40 5.46 -15.66
C HIS A 46 -5.80 6.76 -16.22
N ARG A 47 -6.48 7.42 -17.17
CA ARG A 47 -6.08 8.73 -17.66
C ARG A 47 -5.93 9.74 -16.51
N ASP A 48 -6.88 9.80 -15.59
CA ASP A 48 -6.90 10.77 -14.50
C ASP A 48 -5.89 10.37 -13.40
N LEU A 49 -5.68 9.06 -13.17
CA LEU A 49 -4.56 8.59 -12.35
C LEU A 49 -3.20 9.09 -12.86
N LEU A 50 -3.02 9.15 -14.19
CA LEU A 50 -1.76 9.58 -14.81
C LEU A 50 -1.62 11.10 -14.86
N SER A 51 -2.65 11.81 -15.33
CA SER A 51 -2.56 13.23 -15.67
C SER A 51 -2.93 14.18 -14.55
N ASP A 52 -3.88 13.82 -13.69
CA ASP A 52 -4.39 14.65 -12.60
C ASP A 52 -3.83 14.23 -11.26
N ILE A 53 -4.07 12.99 -10.84
CA ILE A 53 -3.58 12.42 -9.58
C ILE A 53 -2.06 12.20 -9.59
N LYS A 54 -1.46 11.98 -10.78
CA LYS A 54 -0.02 11.78 -11.00
C LYS A 54 0.54 10.56 -10.27
N ALA A 55 -0.23 9.47 -10.21
CA ALA A 55 0.23 8.22 -9.63
C ALA A 55 1.43 7.68 -10.40
N GLN A 56 2.50 7.34 -9.67
CA GLN A 56 3.73 6.79 -10.25
C GLN A 56 3.76 5.26 -10.20
N ILE A 57 3.01 4.66 -9.28
CA ILE A 57 2.90 3.23 -9.04
C ILE A 57 1.50 2.95 -8.50
N ILE A 58 0.94 1.79 -8.83
CA ILE A 58 -0.32 1.30 -8.26
C ILE A 58 -0.11 -0.07 -7.61
N LEU A 59 -1.06 -0.47 -6.76
CA LEU A 59 -1.05 -1.76 -6.10
C LEU A 59 -2.19 -2.65 -6.60
N GLY A 60 -1.86 -3.86 -7.08
CA GLY A 60 -2.82 -4.92 -7.40
C GLY A 60 -2.92 -5.96 -6.28
N ASN A 61 -4.08 -6.59 -6.10
CA ASN A 61 -4.25 -7.63 -5.09
C ASN A 61 -4.18 -9.04 -5.72
N THR A 62 -3.16 -9.79 -5.37
CA THR A 62 -2.88 -11.14 -5.89
C THR A 62 -4.08 -12.09 -5.71
N TYR A 63 -4.68 -12.16 -4.53
CA TYR A 63 -5.85 -12.99 -4.27
C TYR A 63 -7.03 -12.70 -5.21
N HIS A 64 -7.35 -11.43 -5.40
CA HIS A 64 -8.46 -11.03 -6.25
C HIS A 64 -8.18 -11.32 -7.72
N LEU A 65 -6.98 -11.01 -8.20
CA LEU A 65 -6.56 -11.23 -9.59
C LEU A 65 -6.45 -12.73 -9.91
N TYR A 66 -6.00 -13.55 -8.96
CA TYR A 66 -5.98 -15.01 -9.06
C TYR A 66 -7.38 -15.60 -9.26
N LEU A 67 -8.37 -15.13 -8.51
CA LEU A 67 -9.75 -15.62 -8.62
C LEU A 67 -10.47 -15.03 -9.82
N ARG A 68 -10.27 -13.75 -10.12
CA ARG A 68 -10.92 -13.03 -11.23
C ARG A 68 -10.06 -11.85 -11.69
N PRO A 69 -9.63 -11.82 -12.95
CA PRO A 69 -10.10 -12.60 -14.10
C PRO A 69 -9.56 -14.04 -14.17
N GLY A 70 -8.60 -14.41 -13.28
CA GLY A 70 -7.94 -15.70 -13.28
C GLY A 70 -6.64 -15.71 -14.10
N LEU A 71 -5.75 -16.62 -13.75
CA LEU A 71 -4.39 -16.65 -14.29
C LEU A 71 -4.33 -16.91 -15.79
N ASP A 72 -5.22 -17.75 -16.33
CA ASP A 72 -5.25 -18.04 -17.77
C ASP A 72 -5.57 -16.80 -18.60
N THR A 73 -6.49 -15.97 -18.13
CA THR A 73 -6.85 -14.69 -18.79
C THR A 73 -5.67 -13.72 -18.74
N LEU A 74 -5.05 -13.54 -17.58
CA LEU A 74 -3.89 -12.65 -17.42
C LEU A 74 -2.70 -13.12 -18.26
N ARG A 75 -2.41 -14.41 -18.31
CA ARG A 75 -1.35 -14.99 -19.14
C ARG A 75 -1.60 -14.70 -20.64
N LYS A 76 -2.83 -14.92 -21.13
CA LYS A 76 -3.21 -14.65 -22.52
C LYS A 76 -3.13 -13.15 -22.86
N ALA A 77 -3.44 -12.28 -21.91
CA ALA A 77 -3.32 -10.83 -22.07
C ALA A 77 -1.85 -10.34 -22.13
N GLY A 78 -0.91 -11.13 -21.63
CA GLY A 78 0.50 -10.74 -21.52
C GLY A 78 0.81 -9.97 -20.24
N GLY A 79 0.13 -10.34 -19.12
CA GLY A 79 0.29 -9.76 -17.80
C GLY A 79 -0.68 -8.62 -17.51
N LEU A 80 -0.64 -8.15 -16.26
CA LEU A 80 -1.57 -7.13 -15.74
C LEU A 80 -1.35 -5.78 -16.42
N HIS A 81 -0.12 -5.36 -16.66
CA HIS A 81 0.19 -4.11 -17.38
C HIS A 81 -0.55 -4.00 -18.71
N LYS A 82 -0.50 -5.05 -19.54
CA LYS A 82 -1.22 -5.08 -20.82
C LYS A 82 -2.73 -5.23 -20.64
N PHE A 83 -3.16 -6.01 -19.65
CA PHE A 83 -4.57 -6.27 -19.40
C PHE A 83 -5.35 -5.01 -18.99
N GLU A 84 -4.78 -4.20 -18.09
CA GLU A 84 -5.42 -2.97 -17.61
C GLU A 84 -4.93 -1.69 -18.31
N HIS A 85 -3.99 -1.80 -19.24
CA HIS A 85 -3.43 -0.66 -19.99
C HIS A 85 -2.71 0.35 -19.08
N TRP A 86 -1.89 -0.18 -18.15
CA TRP A 86 -1.08 0.62 -17.23
C TRP A 86 0.40 0.41 -17.55
N ASP A 87 1.08 1.49 -17.93
CA ASP A 87 2.47 1.49 -18.42
C ASP A 87 3.51 1.91 -17.37
N ARG A 88 3.09 2.09 -16.12
CA ARG A 88 3.94 2.45 -14.99
C ARG A 88 4.08 1.29 -14.02
N PRO A 89 4.98 1.41 -13.00
CA PRO A 89 5.18 0.34 -12.02
C PRO A 89 3.91 -0.18 -11.36
N ILE A 90 3.88 -1.48 -11.10
CA ILE A 90 2.84 -2.17 -10.32
C ILE A 90 3.53 -2.95 -9.20
N LEU A 91 2.96 -2.87 -8.00
CA LEU A 91 3.25 -3.78 -6.90
C LEU A 91 2.05 -4.70 -6.69
N THR A 92 2.28 -6.01 -6.49
CA THR A 92 1.23 -6.94 -6.03
C THR A 92 1.49 -7.39 -4.60
N ASP A 93 0.44 -7.37 -3.77
CA ASP A 93 0.51 -7.96 -2.43
C ASP A 93 0.67 -9.49 -2.48
N SER A 94 0.91 -10.12 -1.31
CA SER A 94 1.02 -11.57 -1.20
C SER A 94 -0.30 -12.34 -1.41
N GLY A 95 -1.45 -11.65 -1.24
CA GLY A 95 -2.77 -12.27 -1.12
C GLY A 95 -3.07 -12.88 0.25
N GLY A 96 -2.09 -12.95 1.17
CA GLY A 96 -2.25 -13.54 2.49
C GLY A 96 -3.30 -12.84 3.35
N PHE A 97 -3.31 -11.51 3.39
CA PHE A 97 -4.30 -10.74 4.14
C PHE A 97 -5.73 -10.97 3.63
N GLN A 98 -5.97 -11.05 2.32
CA GLN A 98 -7.30 -11.28 1.75
C GLN A 98 -7.79 -12.68 2.05
N VAL A 99 -6.92 -13.68 2.01
CA VAL A 99 -7.25 -15.04 2.49
C VAL A 99 -7.59 -14.98 3.97
N PHE A 100 -6.88 -14.18 4.76
CA PHE A 100 -7.20 -13.99 6.18
C PHE A 100 -8.58 -13.35 6.39
N SER A 101 -8.89 -12.27 5.68
CA SER A 101 -10.06 -11.42 5.95
C SER A 101 -11.34 -11.85 5.21
N LEU A 102 -11.23 -12.50 4.03
CA LEU A 102 -12.36 -12.75 3.14
C LEU A 102 -12.72 -14.23 3.02
N ALA A 103 -11.78 -15.15 3.26
CA ALA A 103 -12.06 -16.57 3.14
C ALA A 103 -12.84 -17.06 4.37
N PRO A 104 -14.10 -17.53 4.21
CA PRO A 104 -14.92 -18.01 5.32
C PRO A 104 -14.34 -19.25 6.02
N ILE A 105 -13.56 -20.05 5.27
CA ILE A 105 -12.85 -21.21 5.77
C ILE A 105 -11.42 -21.17 5.25
N ARG A 106 -10.46 -21.10 6.18
CA ARG A 106 -9.04 -21.20 5.87
C ARG A 106 -8.35 -22.18 6.79
N LYS A 107 -7.31 -22.82 6.30
CA LYS A 107 -6.41 -23.66 7.08
C LYS A 107 -4.97 -23.35 6.73
N LEU A 108 -4.21 -22.91 7.74
CA LEU A 108 -2.80 -22.64 7.64
C LEU A 108 -1.99 -23.89 8.00
N THR A 109 -1.00 -24.21 7.20
CA THR A 109 -0.09 -25.32 7.40
C THR A 109 1.31 -24.93 6.92
N GLU A 110 2.34 -25.70 7.25
CA GLU A 110 3.69 -25.50 6.72
C GLU A 110 3.71 -25.57 5.18
N GLU A 111 2.81 -26.37 4.58
CA GLU A 111 2.66 -26.47 3.12
C GLU A 111 2.21 -25.14 2.50
N GLY A 112 1.25 -24.45 3.13
CA GLY A 112 0.65 -23.22 2.63
C GLY A 112 -0.70 -22.93 3.28
N CYS A 113 -1.47 -22.06 2.64
CA CYS A 113 -2.81 -21.65 3.07
C CYS A 113 -3.88 -22.24 2.16
N LYS A 114 -4.71 -23.16 2.71
CA LYS A 114 -5.92 -23.70 2.05
C LYS A 114 -7.10 -22.79 2.35
N PHE A 115 -7.86 -22.41 1.34
CA PHE A 115 -9.00 -21.51 1.48
C PHE A 115 -10.13 -21.82 0.50
N SER A 116 -11.33 -21.30 0.80
CA SER A 116 -12.45 -21.32 -0.12
C SER A 116 -12.67 -19.94 -0.72
N SER A 117 -12.86 -19.87 -2.03
CA SER A 117 -13.17 -18.63 -2.74
C SER A 117 -14.46 -18.00 -2.18
N HIS A 118 -14.41 -16.68 -1.93
CA HIS A 118 -15.60 -15.91 -1.52
C HIS A 118 -16.58 -15.66 -2.69
N ILE A 119 -16.17 -15.98 -3.93
CA ILE A 119 -16.98 -15.76 -5.14
C ILE A 119 -17.92 -16.93 -5.40
N ASP A 120 -17.39 -18.16 -5.33
CA ASP A 120 -18.08 -19.39 -5.75
C ASP A 120 -17.89 -20.57 -4.80
N GLY A 121 -17.14 -20.40 -3.71
CA GLY A 121 -16.86 -21.45 -2.74
C GLY A 121 -15.84 -22.50 -3.19
N SER A 122 -15.24 -22.39 -4.38
CA SER A 122 -14.21 -23.31 -4.85
C SER A 122 -13.01 -23.35 -3.91
N LYS A 123 -12.36 -24.53 -3.82
CA LYS A 123 -11.24 -24.75 -2.90
C LYS A 123 -9.91 -24.50 -3.60
N HIS A 124 -9.06 -23.73 -2.94
CA HIS A 124 -7.75 -23.34 -3.43
C HIS A 124 -6.68 -23.53 -2.36
N ILE A 125 -5.43 -23.53 -2.79
CA ILE A 125 -4.26 -23.47 -1.90
C ILE A 125 -3.25 -22.47 -2.45
N PHE A 126 -2.78 -21.57 -1.61
CA PHE A 126 -1.54 -20.84 -1.85
C PHE A 126 -0.40 -21.51 -1.09
N THR A 127 0.57 -22.03 -1.83
CA THR A 127 1.88 -22.40 -1.31
C THR A 127 2.87 -21.27 -1.66
N PRO A 128 4.00 -21.15 -0.98
CA PRO A 128 5.01 -20.17 -1.36
C PRO A 128 5.39 -20.24 -2.85
N GLU A 129 5.55 -21.45 -3.39
CA GLU A 129 5.96 -21.66 -4.77
C GLU A 129 4.89 -21.22 -5.77
N ASN A 130 3.64 -21.70 -5.61
CA ASN A 130 2.58 -21.33 -6.55
C ASN A 130 2.16 -19.87 -6.40
N ASN A 131 2.46 -19.23 -5.28
CA ASN A 131 2.25 -17.80 -5.09
C ASN A 131 3.27 -16.98 -5.88
N VAL A 132 4.54 -17.42 -5.96
CA VAL A 132 5.53 -16.87 -6.91
C VAL A 132 5.01 -17.01 -8.34
N ASP A 133 4.63 -18.24 -8.76
CA ASP A 133 4.14 -18.49 -10.12
C ASP A 133 2.91 -17.64 -10.46
N THR A 134 2.00 -17.45 -9.49
CA THR A 134 0.83 -16.57 -9.61
C THR A 134 1.26 -15.13 -9.90
N GLN A 135 2.19 -14.59 -9.12
CA GLN A 135 2.66 -13.22 -9.30
C GLN A 135 3.56 -13.05 -10.53
N ARG A 136 4.27 -14.11 -10.97
CA ARG A 136 4.94 -14.14 -12.28
C ARG A 136 3.92 -14.01 -13.43
N ILE A 137 2.78 -14.70 -13.33
CA ILE A 137 1.71 -14.60 -14.35
C ILE A 137 0.99 -13.25 -14.30
N ILE A 138 0.77 -12.70 -13.13
CA ILE A 138 0.22 -11.34 -12.98
C ILE A 138 1.21 -10.34 -13.60
N GLY A 139 2.51 -10.48 -13.36
CA GLY A 139 3.55 -9.68 -14.01
C GLY A 139 3.74 -8.29 -13.42
N ALA A 140 3.56 -8.10 -12.11
CA ALA A 140 3.92 -6.84 -11.43
C ALA A 140 5.44 -6.68 -11.35
N ASP A 141 5.93 -5.43 -11.25
CA ASP A 141 7.37 -5.14 -11.08
C ASP A 141 7.87 -5.58 -9.70
N ILE A 142 7.04 -5.38 -8.68
CA ILE A 142 7.34 -5.71 -7.30
C ILE A 142 6.32 -6.73 -6.81
N ILE A 143 6.81 -7.87 -6.32
CA ILE A 143 5.97 -8.92 -5.77
C ILE A 143 6.26 -9.14 -4.29
N MET A 144 5.24 -9.53 -3.53
CA MET A 144 5.33 -9.70 -2.09
C MET A 144 5.39 -11.18 -1.72
N ALA A 145 6.30 -11.53 -0.79
CA ALA A 145 6.38 -12.89 -0.28
C ALA A 145 5.09 -13.30 0.46
N LEU A 146 4.67 -14.56 0.31
CA LEU A 146 3.51 -15.09 1.03
C LEU A 146 3.77 -15.07 2.55
N ASP A 147 2.81 -14.53 3.30
CA ASP A 147 2.90 -14.35 4.75
C ASP A 147 1.59 -14.71 5.48
N GLU A 148 1.67 -14.89 6.78
CA GLU A 148 0.52 -14.89 7.67
C GLU A 148 0.41 -13.53 8.37
N CYS A 149 -0.65 -12.78 8.05
CA CYS A 149 -1.00 -11.56 8.77
C CYS A 149 -1.62 -11.91 10.12
N CYS A 150 -0.86 -11.73 11.21
CA CYS A 150 -1.29 -11.97 12.57
C CYS A 150 -2.24 -10.85 13.04
N PRO A 151 -3.37 -11.13 13.76
CA PRO A 151 -4.18 -10.11 14.39
C PRO A 151 -3.36 -9.24 15.36
N GLY A 152 -3.67 -7.93 15.44
CA GLY A 152 -2.92 -6.99 16.29
C GLY A 152 -3.07 -7.23 17.80
N ASP A 153 -4.12 -7.95 18.20
CA ASP A 153 -4.40 -8.35 19.60
C ASP A 153 -3.97 -9.80 19.92
N ALA A 154 -3.25 -10.47 19.00
CA ALA A 154 -2.79 -11.83 19.23
C ALA A 154 -1.81 -11.91 20.40
N ASP A 155 -1.93 -12.98 21.20
CA ASP A 155 -0.96 -13.24 22.27
C ASP A 155 0.44 -13.60 21.70
N TYR A 156 1.45 -13.49 22.56
CA TYR A 156 2.84 -13.75 22.18
C TYR A 156 3.05 -15.16 21.61
N ARG A 157 2.39 -16.16 22.17
CA ARG A 157 2.54 -17.56 21.73
C ARG A 157 2.02 -17.75 20.31
N TYR A 158 0.87 -17.17 19.99
CA TYR A 158 0.31 -17.20 18.64
C TYR A 158 1.22 -16.39 17.70
N ALA A 159 1.61 -15.17 18.05
CA ALA A 159 2.48 -14.33 17.24
C ALA A 159 3.81 -14.99 16.90
N ALA A 160 4.46 -15.66 17.87
CA ALA A 160 5.69 -16.40 17.67
C ALA A 160 5.50 -17.62 16.72
N LYS A 161 4.37 -18.32 16.85
CA LYS A 161 4.03 -19.43 15.94
C LYS A 161 3.78 -18.94 14.51
N SER A 162 3.03 -17.87 14.37
CA SER A 162 2.73 -17.21 13.09
C SER A 162 4.02 -16.73 12.41
N LEU A 163 4.91 -16.10 13.16
CA LEU A 163 6.21 -15.68 12.65
C LEU A 163 7.03 -16.86 12.12
N LYS A 164 7.12 -17.97 12.89
CA LYS A 164 7.83 -19.16 12.44
C LYS A 164 7.26 -19.72 11.14
N LEU A 165 5.94 -19.72 10.98
CA LEU A 165 5.27 -20.16 9.75
C LEU A 165 5.65 -19.24 8.58
N THR A 166 5.53 -17.93 8.75
CA THR A 166 5.90 -16.91 7.74
C THR A 166 7.37 -17.05 7.34
N GLN A 167 8.28 -17.29 8.28
CA GLN A 167 9.70 -17.48 8.00
C GLN A 167 9.95 -18.73 7.11
N GLY A 168 9.33 -19.86 7.42
CA GLY A 168 9.44 -21.07 6.59
C GLY A 168 8.84 -20.89 5.18
N TRP A 169 7.76 -20.12 5.08
CA TRP A 169 7.21 -19.76 3.77
C TRP A 169 8.12 -18.79 3.00
N LEU A 170 8.73 -17.83 3.68
CA LEU A 170 9.67 -16.89 3.05
C LEU A 170 10.90 -17.61 2.46
N GLU A 171 11.48 -18.60 3.17
CA GLU A 171 12.58 -19.40 2.66
C GLU A 171 12.24 -20.09 1.33
N ARG A 172 11.07 -20.75 1.30
CA ARG A 172 10.60 -21.47 0.11
C ARG A 172 10.24 -20.51 -1.03
N PHE A 173 9.56 -19.38 -0.70
CA PHE A 173 9.22 -18.36 -1.68
C PHE A 173 10.47 -17.77 -2.32
N ALA A 174 11.47 -17.40 -1.51
CA ALA A 174 12.73 -16.83 -1.96
C ALA A 174 13.50 -17.81 -2.85
N ALA A 175 13.61 -19.08 -2.43
CA ALA A 175 14.29 -20.12 -3.21
C ALA A 175 13.61 -20.33 -4.58
N HIS A 176 12.27 -20.40 -4.62
CA HIS A 176 11.53 -20.58 -5.86
C HIS A 176 11.61 -19.34 -6.76
N PHE A 177 11.54 -18.14 -6.17
CA PHE A 177 11.71 -16.88 -6.91
C PHE A 177 13.07 -16.80 -7.61
N ASP A 178 14.15 -17.18 -6.91
CA ASP A 178 15.52 -17.15 -7.46
C ASP A 178 15.76 -18.21 -8.54
N GLN A 179 14.92 -19.25 -8.62
CA GLN A 179 14.98 -20.32 -9.62
C GLN A 179 14.06 -20.10 -10.84
N THR A 180 13.19 -19.10 -10.80
CA THR A 180 12.19 -18.83 -11.84
C THR A 180 12.44 -17.47 -12.51
N GLU A 181 12.09 -17.39 -13.80
CA GLU A 181 12.28 -16.19 -14.60
C GLU A 181 10.98 -15.40 -14.80
N PRO A 182 11.05 -14.08 -14.96
CA PRO A 182 9.91 -13.26 -15.37
C PRO A 182 9.38 -13.70 -16.75
N LEU A 183 8.05 -13.59 -16.96
CA LEU A 183 7.41 -14.12 -18.15
C LEU A 183 7.29 -13.14 -19.33
N TYR A 184 7.45 -11.83 -19.10
CA TYR A 184 7.03 -10.81 -20.07
C TYR A 184 8.17 -9.90 -20.56
N GLY A 185 9.43 -10.30 -20.33
CA GLY A 185 10.62 -9.61 -20.86
C GLY A 185 11.08 -8.38 -20.08
N TYR A 186 10.56 -8.18 -18.88
CA TYR A 186 11.04 -7.21 -17.89
C TYR A 186 11.31 -7.87 -16.55
N SER A 187 12.14 -7.25 -15.74
CA SER A 187 12.54 -7.79 -14.44
C SER A 187 11.42 -7.62 -13.40
N GLN A 188 11.40 -8.56 -12.46
CA GLN A 188 10.58 -8.46 -11.26
C GLN A 188 11.47 -8.59 -10.03
N THR A 189 11.15 -7.89 -8.96
CA THR A 189 11.82 -8.02 -7.68
C THR A 189 10.85 -8.46 -6.60
N MET A 190 11.35 -9.13 -5.55
CA MET A 190 10.52 -9.49 -4.42
C MET A 190 10.85 -8.67 -3.17
N PHE A 191 9.84 -8.38 -2.36
CA PHE A 191 9.98 -7.82 -1.02
C PHE A 191 9.57 -8.86 0.02
N PRO A 192 10.48 -9.27 0.92
CA PRO A 192 10.12 -9.97 2.15
C PRO A 192 9.19 -9.11 3.01
N ILE A 193 8.24 -9.77 3.71
CA ILE A 193 7.35 -9.09 4.66
C ILE A 193 7.83 -9.38 6.08
N ILE A 194 8.20 -8.33 6.80
CA ILE A 194 8.59 -8.39 8.20
C ILE A 194 7.32 -8.43 9.05
N GLN A 195 7.07 -9.59 9.67
CA GLN A 195 5.98 -9.83 10.60
C GLN A 195 6.49 -9.78 12.05
N GLY A 196 5.68 -10.09 13.04
CA GLY A 196 6.05 -10.12 14.46
C GLY A 196 5.03 -9.44 15.39
N CYS A 197 3.85 -9.08 14.85
CA CYS A 197 2.79 -8.42 15.62
C CYS A 197 3.31 -7.16 16.34
N VAL A 198 2.93 -6.96 17.59
CA VAL A 198 3.36 -5.83 18.46
C VAL A 198 4.49 -6.21 19.43
N TYR A 199 5.30 -7.21 19.09
CA TYR A 199 6.37 -7.72 19.94
C TYR A 199 7.75 -7.38 19.37
N PRO A 200 8.53 -6.51 20.02
CA PRO A 200 9.83 -6.04 19.54
C PRO A 200 10.80 -7.18 19.19
N ASP A 201 10.96 -8.16 20.08
CA ASP A 201 11.87 -9.29 19.87
C ASP A 201 11.47 -10.19 18.69
N LEU A 202 10.17 -10.29 18.40
CA LEU A 202 9.68 -11.00 17.20
C LEU A 202 9.96 -10.20 15.93
N ARG A 203 9.83 -8.87 15.96
CA ARG A 203 10.20 -7.98 14.84
C ARG A 203 11.69 -8.07 14.53
N GLU A 204 12.54 -8.02 15.55
CA GLU A 204 13.99 -8.18 15.40
C GLU A 204 14.34 -9.54 14.77
N LYS A 205 13.77 -10.63 15.26
CA LYS A 205 13.95 -11.99 14.71
C LYS A 205 13.45 -12.09 13.27
N ALA A 206 12.36 -11.40 12.91
CA ALA A 206 11.85 -11.37 11.56
C ALA A 206 12.83 -10.67 10.61
N VAL A 207 13.38 -9.51 11.02
CA VAL A 207 14.39 -8.79 10.23
C VAL A 207 15.65 -9.63 10.08
N GLU A 208 16.20 -10.18 11.18
CA GLU A 208 17.39 -11.02 11.14
C GLU A 208 17.22 -12.20 10.16
N HIS A 209 16.05 -12.84 10.19
CA HIS A 209 15.76 -13.96 9.30
C HIS A 209 15.69 -13.52 7.83
N ALA A 210 14.97 -12.42 7.54
CA ALA A 210 14.83 -11.91 6.17
C ALA A 210 16.20 -11.47 5.58
N LEU A 211 17.07 -10.87 6.39
CA LEU A 211 18.41 -10.45 5.98
C LEU A 211 19.34 -11.63 5.65
N LYS A 212 19.14 -12.80 6.23
CA LYS A 212 19.89 -14.03 5.85
C LYS A 212 19.56 -14.51 4.44
N LEU A 213 18.40 -14.11 3.91
CA LEU A 213 17.92 -14.43 2.56
C LEU A 213 18.13 -13.27 1.57
N ASP A 214 18.85 -12.22 2.00
CA ASP A 214 19.07 -11.04 1.17
C ASP A 214 20.03 -11.32 0.01
N ASN A 215 19.68 -10.79 -1.15
CA ASN A 215 20.50 -10.81 -2.36
C ASN A 215 20.01 -9.70 -3.32
N GLU A 216 20.55 -9.68 -4.54
CA GLU A 216 20.20 -8.69 -5.57
C GLU A 216 18.72 -8.73 -6.02
N ASN A 217 18.05 -9.88 -5.85
CA ASN A 217 16.64 -10.05 -6.21
C ASN A 217 15.67 -9.49 -5.14
N ARG A 218 16.19 -9.10 -3.97
CA ARG A 218 15.41 -8.47 -2.88
C ARG A 218 15.47 -6.97 -3.06
N GLY A 219 14.49 -6.40 -3.79
CA GLY A 219 14.45 -4.98 -4.13
C GLY A 219 14.07 -4.05 -2.99
N GLY A 220 13.54 -4.56 -1.87
CA GLY A 220 13.10 -3.81 -0.71
C GLY A 220 12.53 -4.70 0.39
N TYR A 221 12.00 -4.09 1.44
CA TYR A 221 11.39 -4.78 2.59
C TYR A 221 10.04 -4.18 2.93
N ALA A 222 9.04 -5.01 3.18
CA ALA A 222 7.76 -4.56 3.69
C ALA A 222 7.63 -4.82 5.20
N VAL A 223 6.94 -3.93 5.89
CA VAL A 223 6.53 -4.06 7.29
C VAL A 223 5.04 -4.36 7.29
N GLY A 224 4.69 -5.61 7.60
CA GLY A 224 3.31 -6.08 7.65
C GLY A 224 2.81 -6.33 9.06
N GLY A 225 1.53 -6.71 9.19
CA GLY A 225 0.91 -7.05 10.48
C GLY A 225 0.83 -5.87 11.47
N LEU A 226 0.69 -4.66 10.94
CA LEU A 226 0.40 -3.43 11.68
C LEU A 226 -0.87 -2.78 11.07
N ALA A 227 -1.53 -1.90 11.83
CA ALA A 227 -2.86 -1.36 11.52
C ALA A 227 -3.95 -2.44 11.36
N VAL A 228 -3.84 -3.52 12.13
CA VAL A 228 -4.75 -4.67 12.14
C VAL A 228 -5.47 -4.84 13.49
N GLY A 229 -5.66 -3.74 14.24
CA GLY A 229 -6.40 -3.69 15.49
C GLY A 229 -5.62 -3.20 16.71
N GLU A 230 -4.31 -3.05 16.62
CA GLU A 230 -3.48 -2.48 17.68
C GLU A 230 -3.66 -0.96 17.81
N PRO A 231 -3.36 -0.37 18.99
CA PRO A 231 -3.27 1.07 19.16
C PRO A 231 -2.19 1.69 18.24
N THR A 232 -2.46 2.89 17.73
CA THR A 232 -1.55 3.60 16.80
C THR A 232 -0.15 3.79 17.37
N GLU A 233 -0.03 4.04 18.66
CA GLU A 233 1.25 4.21 19.37
C GLU A 233 2.10 2.93 19.32
N LYS A 234 1.45 1.76 19.38
CA LYS A 234 2.13 0.47 19.25
C LYS A 234 2.63 0.24 17.83
N MET A 235 1.88 0.67 16.82
CA MET A 235 2.37 0.65 15.44
C MET A 235 3.64 1.50 15.31
N TYR A 236 3.65 2.71 15.86
CA TYR A 236 4.82 3.59 15.81
C TYR A 236 6.03 3.01 16.54
N GLU A 237 5.83 2.43 17.73
CA GLU A 237 6.87 1.73 18.48
C GLU A 237 7.48 0.59 17.64
N MET A 238 6.67 -0.20 16.96
CA MET A 238 7.17 -1.28 16.12
C MET A 238 7.94 -0.78 14.89
N LEU A 239 7.60 0.38 14.34
CA LEU A 239 8.39 1.00 13.26
C LEU A 239 9.75 1.48 13.79
N GLU A 240 9.80 2.04 14.99
CA GLU A 240 11.04 2.48 15.65
C GLU A 240 11.99 1.31 15.95
N VAL A 241 11.45 0.12 16.23
CA VAL A 241 12.23 -1.12 16.37
C VAL A 241 12.69 -1.65 15.00
N THR A 242 11.78 -1.71 14.02
CA THR A 242 12.01 -2.46 12.77
C THR A 242 12.85 -1.68 11.77
N CYS A 243 12.53 -0.39 11.54
CA CYS A 243 13.14 0.39 10.45
C CYS A 243 14.66 0.59 10.59
N PRO A 244 15.25 0.83 11.79
CA PRO A 244 16.70 0.97 11.93
C PRO A 244 17.49 -0.28 11.55
N LEU A 245 16.88 -1.46 11.65
CA LEU A 245 17.52 -2.75 11.37
C LEU A 245 17.53 -3.09 9.87
N LEU A 246 16.70 -2.44 9.07
CA LEU A 246 16.59 -2.69 7.63
C LEU A 246 17.67 -1.94 6.83
N PRO A 247 18.14 -2.50 5.69
CA PRO A 247 19.15 -1.89 4.85
C PRO A 247 18.82 -0.45 4.43
N GLN A 248 19.85 0.38 4.33
CA GLN A 248 19.71 1.80 4.00
C GLN A 248 19.59 2.06 2.49
N ASP A 249 20.03 1.13 1.69
CA ASP A 249 20.04 1.12 0.23
C ASP A 249 18.82 0.40 -0.37
N LYS A 250 17.83 0.07 0.45
CA LYS A 250 16.58 -0.57 0.02
C LYS A 250 15.36 0.19 0.55
N PRO A 251 14.25 0.29 -0.23
CA PRO A 251 13.04 0.94 0.20
C PRO A 251 12.31 0.11 1.27
N ARG A 252 11.56 0.80 2.14
CA ARG A 252 10.74 0.23 3.20
C ARG A 252 9.28 0.55 2.94
N TYR A 253 8.46 -0.48 2.87
CA TYR A 253 7.04 -0.37 2.57
C TYR A 253 6.22 -0.73 3.80
N LEU A 254 5.41 0.21 4.31
CA LEU A 254 4.43 -0.04 5.38
C LEU A 254 3.08 -0.38 4.76
N MET A 255 2.66 -1.64 4.93
CA MET A 255 1.47 -2.20 4.28
C MET A 255 0.18 -1.74 4.94
N GLY A 256 -0.80 -1.31 4.12
CA GLY A 256 -2.17 -1.03 4.53
C GLY A 256 -2.38 0.21 5.39
N VAL A 257 -1.39 1.09 5.51
CA VAL A 257 -1.44 2.30 6.32
C VAL A 257 -1.49 3.55 5.46
N GLY A 258 -2.31 4.53 5.70
CA GLY A 258 -3.46 4.68 6.59
C GLY A 258 -3.98 6.10 6.52
N THR A 259 -4.18 6.77 7.66
CA THR A 259 -4.58 8.19 7.66
C THR A 259 -3.43 9.09 7.19
N PRO A 260 -3.71 10.33 6.73
CA PRO A 260 -2.65 11.29 6.39
C PRO A 260 -1.61 11.49 7.52
N ALA A 261 -2.07 11.55 8.78
CA ALA A 261 -1.20 11.64 9.94
C ALA A 261 -0.30 10.40 10.10
N ASN A 262 -0.86 9.18 9.95
CA ASN A 262 -0.08 7.95 10.05
C ASN A 262 1.00 7.86 8.95
N ILE A 263 0.71 8.36 7.75
CA ILE A 263 1.68 8.41 6.65
C ILE A 263 2.85 9.31 7.02
N LEU A 264 2.60 10.54 7.49
CA LEU A 264 3.67 11.47 7.90
C LEU A 264 4.48 10.93 9.09
N GLU A 265 3.82 10.29 10.05
CA GLU A 265 4.49 9.64 11.18
C GLU A 265 5.32 8.41 10.75
N GLY A 266 4.84 7.65 9.76
CA GLY A 266 5.60 6.56 9.14
C GLY A 266 6.83 7.05 8.40
N ILE A 267 6.70 8.15 7.62
CA ILE A 267 7.83 8.80 6.94
C ILE A 267 8.88 9.25 7.96
N ALA A 268 8.47 9.89 9.07
CA ALA A 268 9.38 10.30 10.13
C ALA A 268 10.19 9.15 10.72
N ARG A 269 9.66 7.91 10.67
CA ARG A 269 10.29 6.67 11.14
C ARG A 269 11.03 5.88 10.06
N GLY A 270 11.14 6.45 8.86
CA GLY A 270 11.96 5.91 7.77
C GLY A 270 11.22 4.97 6.82
N ILE A 271 9.90 5.07 6.72
CA ILE A 271 9.11 4.38 5.69
C ILE A 271 9.11 5.20 4.40
N ASP A 272 9.22 4.51 3.27
CA ASP A 272 9.29 5.09 1.93
C ASP A 272 8.01 4.89 1.10
N MET A 273 7.28 3.81 1.34
CA MET A 273 6.15 3.40 0.50
C MET A 273 4.95 3.06 1.36
N PHE A 274 3.76 3.42 0.89
CA PHE A 274 2.48 3.23 1.57
C PHE A 274 1.40 2.81 0.59
N ASP A 275 0.43 2.06 1.07
CA ASP A 275 -0.86 1.83 0.43
C ASP A 275 -1.98 1.86 1.47
N CYS A 276 -3.16 2.19 1.06
CA CYS A 276 -4.37 1.96 1.84
C CYS A 276 -5.62 2.11 0.96
N VAL A 277 -6.66 1.34 1.26
CA VAL A 277 -7.98 1.52 0.62
C VAL A 277 -8.73 2.75 1.14
N MET A 278 -8.23 3.39 2.19
CA MET A 278 -8.90 4.48 2.88
C MET A 278 -9.25 5.67 1.97
N PRO A 279 -8.37 6.22 1.13
CA PRO A 279 -8.71 7.35 0.26
C PRO A 279 -9.93 7.06 -0.60
N THR A 280 -9.93 5.92 -1.29
CA THR A 280 -11.02 5.55 -2.19
C THR A 280 -12.28 5.10 -1.45
N ARG A 281 -12.14 4.34 -0.35
CA ARG A 281 -13.27 3.86 0.45
C ARG A 281 -13.96 5.01 1.17
N ASN A 282 -13.20 5.88 1.83
CA ASN A 282 -13.73 7.03 2.54
C ASN A 282 -14.33 8.06 1.59
N GLY A 283 -13.67 8.33 0.45
CA GLY A 283 -14.22 9.19 -0.61
C GLY A 283 -15.60 8.73 -1.05
N ARG A 284 -15.76 7.46 -1.40
CA ARG A 284 -17.07 6.91 -1.78
C ARG A 284 -18.14 7.00 -0.67
N ASN A 285 -17.74 7.17 0.57
CA ASN A 285 -18.63 7.37 1.72
C ASN A 285 -18.81 8.85 2.11
N GLY A 286 -18.24 9.79 1.34
CA GLY A 286 -18.38 11.21 1.54
C GLY A 286 -17.41 11.83 2.54
N MET A 287 -16.33 11.14 2.88
CA MET A 287 -15.27 11.65 3.73
C MET A 287 -14.07 12.06 2.88
N LEU A 288 -13.72 13.35 2.89
CA LEU A 288 -12.64 13.96 2.14
C LEU A 288 -11.52 14.39 3.10
N PHE A 289 -10.27 14.18 2.67
CA PHE A 289 -9.08 14.61 3.40
C PHE A 289 -8.51 15.87 2.75
N THR A 290 -8.24 16.89 3.54
CA THR A 290 -7.68 18.16 3.08
C THR A 290 -6.52 18.61 3.98
N TRP A 291 -5.77 19.63 3.57
CA TRP A 291 -4.72 20.23 4.39
C TRP A 291 -5.24 20.86 5.69
N ASP A 292 -6.51 21.25 5.73
CA ASP A 292 -7.16 21.85 6.90
C ASP A 292 -7.86 20.81 7.79
N GLY A 293 -7.95 19.55 7.35
CA GLY A 293 -8.59 18.48 8.11
C GLY A 293 -9.56 17.63 7.29
N VAL A 294 -10.48 16.95 7.98
CA VAL A 294 -11.40 15.98 7.38
C VAL A 294 -12.78 16.57 7.21
N MET A 295 -13.27 16.61 5.98
CA MET A 295 -14.64 17.02 5.64
C MET A 295 -15.54 15.79 5.52
N ASN A 296 -16.74 15.86 6.14
CA ASN A 296 -17.81 14.92 5.83
C ASN A 296 -18.84 15.63 4.94
N MET A 297 -18.87 15.29 3.66
CA MET A 297 -19.76 15.91 2.67
C MET A 297 -21.24 15.66 2.89
N ARG A 298 -21.61 14.76 3.82
CA ARG A 298 -23.02 14.55 4.22
C ARG A 298 -23.52 15.55 5.26
N ASN A 299 -22.65 16.38 5.84
CA ASN A 299 -23.04 17.37 6.82
C ASN A 299 -23.83 18.51 6.17
N ALA A 300 -24.97 18.89 6.78
CA ALA A 300 -25.87 19.92 6.29
C ALA A 300 -25.22 21.32 6.14
N LYS A 301 -24.12 21.59 6.84
CA LYS A 301 -23.41 22.86 6.73
C LYS A 301 -22.88 23.15 5.31
N TRP A 302 -22.77 22.13 4.45
CA TRP A 302 -22.31 22.28 3.07
C TRP A 302 -23.43 22.62 2.09
N THR A 303 -24.70 22.65 2.52
CA THR A 303 -25.88 22.84 1.65
C THR A 303 -25.78 24.12 0.80
N ASP A 304 -25.33 25.22 1.40
CA ASP A 304 -25.22 26.53 0.75
C ASP A 304 -23.76 27.01 0.65
N ASP A 305 -22.78 26.08 0.73
CA ASP A 305 -21.37 26.41 0.55
C ASP A 305 -21.00 26.31 -0.94
N PHE A 306 -21.05 27.43 -1.65
CA PHE A 306 -20.73 27.55 -3.07
C PHE A 306 -19.25 27.77 -3.34
N GLY A 307 -18.39 27.68 -2.34
CA GLY A 307 -16.95 27.68 -2.48
C GLY A 307 -16.43 26.41 -3.19
N PRO A 308 -15.19 26.41 -3.66
CA PRO A 308 -14.55 25.25 -4.30
C PRO A 308 -14.51 24.08 -3.33
N LEU A 309 -14.46 22.86 -3.87
CA LEU A 309 -14.42 21.63 -3.06
C LEU A 309 -13.24 21.66 -2.08
N ASP A 310 -12.05 21.92 -2.60
CA ASP A 310 -10.85 22.21 -1.78
C ASP A 310 -10.00 23.32 -2.44
N PRO A 311 -9.90 24.51 -1.84
CA PRO A 311 -9.12 25.61 -2.42
C PRO A 311 -7.60 25.34 -2.42
N LEU A 312 -7.12 24.36 -1.66
CA LEU A 312 -5.72 23.92 -1.59
C LEU A 312 -5.47 22.61 -2.35
N GLY A 313 -6.53 22.01 -2.88
CA GLY A 313 -6.43 20.75 -3.61
C GLY A 313 -5.73 20.90 -4.97
N THR A 314 -5.16 19.81 -5.44
CA THR A 314 -4.35 19.77 -6.68
C THR A 314 -5.06 19.11 -7.86
N SER A 315 -6.19 18.45 -7.63
CA SER A 315 -7.03 17.86 -8.68
C SER A 315 -7.92 18.91 -9.34
N PHE A 316 -8.25 18.71 -10.62
CA PHE A 316 -9.21 19.57 -11.29
C PHE A 316 -10.58 19.60 -10.60
N VAL A 317 -11.00 18.50 -9.96
CA VAL A 317 -12.28 18.42 -9.24
C VAL A 317 -12.35 19.40 -8.08
N ASP A 318 -11.21 19.78 -7.49
CA ASP A 318 -11.12 20.62 -6.30
C ASP A 318 -11.53 22.05 -6.57
N SER A 319 -11.19 22.58 -7.74
CA SER A 319 -11.55 23.93 -8.17
C SER A 319 -12.81 24.00 -9.03
N TYR A 320 -13.16 22.91 -9.73
CA TYR A 320 -14.25 22.89 -10.69
C TYR A 320 -15.62 22.71 -10.03
N TYR A 321 -15.70 21.91 -8.92
CA TYR A 321 -16.95 21.64 -8.24
C TYR A 321 -17.06 22.39 -6.92
N THR A 322 -18.31 22.79 -6.56
CA THR A 322 -18.60 23.41 -5.27
C THR A 322 -18.94 22.37 -4.20
N ARG A 323 -18.70 22.72 -2.94
CA ARG A 323 -19.09 21.87 -1.80
C ARG A 323 -20.58 21.61 -1.76
N ALA A 324 -21.41 22.63 -2.02
CA ALA A 324 -22.88 22.50 -2.10
C ALA A 324 -23.32 21.47 -3.15
N TYR A 325 -22.72 21.50 -4.34
CA TYR A 325 -23.04 20.55 -5.40
C TYR A 325 -22.68 19.11 -5.02
N ILE A 326 -21.46 18.89 -4.53
CA ILE A 326 -21.01 17.55 -4.12
C ILE A 326 -21.79 17.04 -2.91
N HIS A 327 -22.14 17.92 -1.94
CA HIS A 327 -23.05 17.59 -0.84
C HIS A 327 -24.39 17.07 -1.38
N LEU A 328 -25.05 17.81 -2.28
CA LEU A 328 -26.31 17.39 -2.90
C LEU A 328 -26.20 15.98 -3.50
N LEU A 329 -25.13 15.72 -4.28
CA LEU A 329 -24.94 14.44 -4.93
C LEU A 329 -24.76 13.28 -3.94
N PHE A 330 -24.09 13.50 -2.79
CA PHE A 330 -24.02 12.50 -1.72
C PHE A 330 -25.35 12.23 -1.06
N ILE A 331 -26.19 13.25 -0.85
CA ILE A 331 -27.55 13.09 -0.31
C ILE A 331 -28.43 12.34 -1.31
N ALA A 332 -28.31 12.67 -2.60
CA ALA A 332 -29.04 12.00 -3.70
C ALA A 332 -28.49 10.59 -4.01
N LYS A 333 -27.35 10.19 -3.41
CA LYS A 333 -26.67 8.90 -3.66
C LYS A 333 -26.22 8.74 -5.11
N GLU A 334 -25.87 9.82 -5.77
CA GLU A 334 -25.32 9.80 -7.13
C GLU A 334 -23.90 9.22 -7.15
N MET A 335 -23.65 8.34 -8.11
CA MET A 335 -22.34 7.68 -8.26
C MET A 335 -21.23 8.71 -8.53
N PHE A 336 -21.55 9.80 -9.21
CA PHE A 336 -20.59 10.85 -9.54
C PHE A 336 -19.97 11.50 -8.30
N ALA A 337 -20.72 11.65 -7.20
CA ALA A 337 -20.17 12.11 -5.91
C ALA A 337 -19.00 11.22 -5.43
N ALA A 338 -19.19 9.90 -5.54
CA ALA A 338 -18.16 8.94 -5.13
C ALA A 338 -16.91 9.00 -6.04
N MET A 339 -17.07 9.28 -7.33
CA MET A 339 -15.97 9.46 -8.27
C MET A 339 -15.17 10.71 -7.93
N VAL A 340 -15.83 11.87 -7.84
CA VAL A 340 -15.20 13.16 -7.49
C VAL A 340 -14.45 13.07 -6.16
N ALA A 341 -15.08 12.54 -5.12
CA ALA A 341 -14.46 12.41 -3.81
C ALA A 341 -13.29 11.42 -3.77
N THR A 342 -13.32 10.38 -4.61
CA THR A 342 -12.21 9.43 -4.72
C THR A 342 -11.01 10.08 -5.42
N GLU A 343 -11.27 10.82 -6.49
CA GLU A 343 -10.24 11.54 -7.24
C GLU A 343 -9.57 12.60 -6.37
N HIS A 344 -10.36 13.43 -5.70
CA HIS A 344 -9.88 14.39 -4.69
C HIS A 344 -8.97 13.73 -3.65
N ASN A 345 -9.44 12.66 -2.99
CA ASN A 345 -8.68 12.01 -1.92
C ASN A 345 -7.36 11.40 -2.42
N LEU A 346 -7.35 10.79 -3.60
CA LEU A 346 -6.12 10.25 -4.16
C LEU A 346 -5.13 11.36 -4.52
N ALA A 347 -5.59 12.44 -5.15
CA ALA A 347 -4.76 13.60 -5.44
C ALA A 347 -4.17 14.19 -4.16
N PHE A 348 -4.97 14.34 -3.10
CA PHE A 348 -4.51 14.80 -1.79
C PHE A 348 -3.43 13.87 -1.20
N TYR A 349 -3.61 12.55 -1.25
CA TYR A 349 -2.63 11.61 -0.71
C TYR A 349 -1.29 11.64 -1.47
N LEU A 350 -1.35 11.78 -2.80
CA LEU A 350 -0.15 11.91 -3.61
C LEU A 350 0.54 13.27 -3.37
N ASP A 351 -0.23 14.33 -3.21
CA ASP A 351 0.29 15.66 -2.86
C ASP A 351 0.93 15.68 -1.47
N LEU A 352 0.32 15.02 -0.48
CA LEU A 352 0.85 14.89 0.88
C LEU A 352 2.26 14.30 0.89
N VAL A 353 2.49 13.19 0.18
CA VAL A 353 3.82 12.55 0.13
C VAL A 353 4.81 13.35 -0.73
N ARG A 354 4.34 14.04 -1.78
CA ARG A 354 5.14 14.95 -2.59
C ARG A 354 5.66 16.12 -1.75
N VAL A 355 4.79 16.79 -1.00
CA VAL A 355 5.17 17.90 -0.11
C VAL A 355 6.08 17.41 1.01
N ALA A 356 5.81 16.22 1.60
CA ALA A 356 6.71 15.61 2.57
C ALA A 356 8.12 15.40 1.99
N ARG A 357 8.22 14.92 0.74
CA ARG A 357 9.50 14.77 0.05
C ARG A 357 10.23 16.10 -0.13
N GLU A 358 9.53 17.16 -0.51
CA GLU A 358 10.10 18.50 -0.67
C GLU A 358 10.71 19.01 0.64
N HIS A 359 10.01 18.83 1.77
CA HIS A 359 10.53 19.20 3.09
C HIS A 359 11.70 18.30 3.55
N ILE A 360 11.72 17.02 3.18
CA ILE A 360 12.90 16.16 3.43
C ILE A 360 14.12 16.70 2.67
N VAL A 361 13.96 17.04 1.40
CA VAL A 361 15.04 17.59 0.56
C VAL A 361 15.49 18.96 1.05
N ALA A 362 14.57 19.78 1.53
CA ALA A 362 14.86 21.11 2.13
C ALA A 362 15.50 20.99 3.52
N GLY A 363 15.41 19.85 4.21
CA GLY A 363 15.98 19.61 5.54
C GLY A 363 15.14 20.15 6.71
N ASP A 364 13.85 20.44 6.49
CA ASP A 364 12.92 20.99 7.50
C ASP A 364 11.66 20.11 7.69
N PHE A 365 11.75 18.82 7.34
CA PHE A 365 10.61 17.90 7.39
C PHE A 365 10.00 17.76 8.78
N LEU A 366 10.81 17.55 9.83
CA LEU A 366 10.28 17.30 11.18
C LEU A 366 9.50 18.50 11.75
N PRO A 367 10.01 19.75 11.72
CA PRO A 367 9.24 20.93 12.12
C PRO A 367 7.94 21.10 11.33
N TRP A 368 7.99 20.95 9.99
CA TRP A 368 6.83 21.03 9.13
C TRP A 368 5.79 19.96 9.50
N LYS A 369 6.20 18.69 9.60
CA LYS A 369 5.32 17.58 10.00
C LYS A 369 4.60 17.86 11.32
N ASN A 370 5.35 18.32 12.34
CA ASN A 370 4.78 18.61 13.64
C ASN A 370 3.74 19.74 13.61
N ALA A 371 3.87 20.69 12.70
CA ALA A 371 2.89 21.76 12.50
C ALA A 371 1.65 21.31 11.73
N VAL A 372 1.80 20.36 10.79
CA VAL A 372 0.74 19.94 9.88
C VAL A 372 -0.12 18.81 10.48
N VAL A 373 0.47 17.81 11.15
CA VAL A 373 -0.25 16.64 11.67
C VAL A 373 -1.46 17.00 12.53
N PRO A 374 -1.41 17.97 13.47
CA PRO A 374 -2.60 18.35 14.24
C PRO A 374 -3.74 18.88 13.37
N LYS A 375 -3.45 19.61 12.28
CA LYS A 375 -4.46 20.12 11.35
C LYS A 375 -5.13 18.99 10.58
N LEU A 376 -4.34 18.03 10.06
CA LEU A 376 -4.86 16.88 9.29
C LEU A 376 -5.82 16.01 10.10
N MET A 377 -5.75 16.05 11.42
CA MET A 377 -6.62 15.29 12.32
C MET A 377 -7.91 16.00 12.70
N GLN A 378 -8.05 17.28 12.38
CA GLN A 378 -9.24 18.06 12.70
C GLN A 378 -10.44 17.59 11.88
N ARG A 379 -11.64 17.77 12.44
CA ARG A 379 -12.90 17.58 11.72
C ARG A 379 -13.48 18.93 11.39
N LEU A 380 -13.65 19.17 10.12
CA LEU A 380 -14.22 20.41 9.58
C LEU A 380 -15.73 20.36 9.56
#